data_1f80d103fb07c4e12b90e1ff66e18ccd
#
_entry.id   1f80d103fb07c4e12b90e1ff66e18ccd
#
_cell.length_a   1.000
_cell.length_b   1.000
_cell.length_c   1.000
_cell.angle_alpha   90.00
_cell.angle_beta   90.00
_cell.angle_gamma   90.00
#
_symmetry.space_group_name_H-M   'P 1'
#
loop_
_entity.id
_entity.type
_entity.pdbx_description
1 polymer ?
#
loop_
_entity_poly.entity_id
_entity_poly.type
_entity_poly.pdbx_seq_one_letter_code
_entity_poly.pdbx_strand_id
1 'polypeptide(L)'
;MTLQEYWRIIRKRGWIVVLAVLLGAVAAFGVSYVQKELYQAVVEVSTVPARPDWGLGNTAKDLMRNFTANLKTPEVAARVIARQQLDMNPYDLLANTQIEPDSSTFTIKIQVRDADGEVAKLAALGFADEFLEERTAYYAQLDKSDRIEVKIRSRDIGYSQVQPKPLLNAGAGAVLGLLLGIGVVLLLTWLEADLLRTPAAVERALGVPVLGAIPRAGRRAIAQSDVQTGRIGAPKTA
;
A
#
# COMPACT_ATOMS: atom_id res chain seq x y z
N MET A 1 -34.73 -6.84 -6.92
CA MET A 1 -33.75 -6.68 -8.00
C MET A 1 -33.21 -8.05 -8.39
N THR A 2 -33.35 -8.42 -9.65
CA THR A 2 -32.89 -9.72 -10.15
C THR A 2 -31.43 -9.64 -10.61
N LEU A 3 -30.72 -10.79 -10.60
CA LEU A 3 -29.32 -10.88 -11.09
C LEU A 3 -29.15 -10.32 -12.52
N GLN A 4 -30.18 -10.41 -13.34
CA GLN A 4 -30.20 -9.89 -14.72
C GLN A 4 -30.19 -8.34 -14.76
N GLU A 5 -30.79 -7.68 -13.77
CA GLU A 5 -30.76 -6.21 -13.65
C GLU A 5 -29.35 -5.71 -13.29
N TYR A 6 -28.65 -6.39 -12.37
CA TYR A 6 -27.26 -6.08 -12.06
C TYR A 6 -26.33 -6.22 -13.28
N TRP A 7 -26.49 -7.30 -14.04
CA TRP A 7 -25.67 -7.51 -15.24
C TRP A 7 -25.90 -6.43 -16.31
N ARG A 8 -27.16 -5.98 -16.48
CA ARG A 8 -27.49 -4.89 -17.41
C ARG A 8 -26.89 -3.55 -16.96
N ILE A 9 -26.88 -3.26 -15.66
CA ILE A 9 -26.29 -2.04 -15.11
C ILE A 9 -24.76 -2.04 -15.32
N ILE A 10 -24.10 -3.16 -15.00
CA ILE A 10 -22.66 -3.33 -15.18
C ILE A 10 -22.28 -3.17 -16.66
N ARG A 11 -23.02 -3.77 -17.56
CA ARG A 11 -22.73 -3.67 -19.00
C ARG A 11 -22.95 -2.26 -19.56
N LYS A 12 -23.89 -1.49 -19.01
CA LYS A 12 -24.20 -0.12 -19.44
C LYS A 12 -23.27 0.92 -18.83
N ARG A 13 -22.83 0.72 -17.61
CA ARG A 13 -22.09 1.72 -16.79
C ARG A 13 -20.76 1.22 -16.25
N GLY A 14 -20.36 0.00 -16.57
CA GLY A 14 -19.10 -0.59 -16.12
C GLY A 14 -17.89 0.22 -16.55
N TRP A 15 -17.99 0.95 -17.66
CA TRP A 15 -16.92 1.85 -18.10
C TRP A 15 -16.60 2.97 -17.06
N ILE A 16 -17.60 3.41 -16.25
CA ILE A 16 -17.42 4.39 -15.16
C ILE A 16 -16.56 3.76 -14.07
N VAL A 17 -16.83 2.50 -13.72
CA VAL A 17 -16.04 1.77 -12.75
C VAL A 17 -14.60 1.61 -13.23
N VAL A 18 -14.41 1.18 -14.50
CA VAL A 18 -13.08 1.04 -15.10
C VAL A 18 -12.33 2.38 -15.10
N LEU A 19 -13.02 3.46 -15.48
CA LEU A 19 -12.44 4.81 -15.46
C LEU A 19 -12.02 5.23 -14.04
N ALA A 20 -12.88 4.97 -13.04
CA ALA A 20 -12.58 5.29 -11.65
C ALA A 20 -11.38 4.48 -11.12
N VAL A 21 -11.27 3.19 -11.48
CA VAL A 21 -10.11 2.34 -11.16
C VAL A 21 -8.83 2.91 -11.78
N LEU A 22 -8.86 3.25 -13.05
CA LEU A 22 -7.71 3.81 -13.75
C LEU A 22 -7.29 5.16 -13.15
N LEU A 23 -8.24 6.06 -12.90
CA LEU A 23 -7.97 7.35 -12.28
C LEU A 23 -7.40 7.18 -10.87
N GLY A 24 -7.96 6.27 -10.05
CA GLY A 24 -7.45 5.97 -8.71
C GLY A 24 -6.03 5.41 -8.75
N ALA A 25 -5.75 4.48 -9.67
CA ALA A 25 -4.41 3.91 -9.86
C ALA A 25 -3.39 4.98 -10.30
N VAL A 26 -3.73 5.78 -11.31
CA VAL A 26 -2.85 6.84 -11.84
C VAL A 26 -2.61 7.93 -10.80
N ALA A 27 -3.64 8.35 -10.08
CA ALA A 27 -3.50 9.34 -9.01
C ALA A 27 -2.58 8.83 -7.89
N ALA A 28 -2.78 7.61 -7.41
CA ALA A 28 -1.95 7.01 -6.36
C ALA A 28 -0.50 6.78 -6.83
N PHE A 29 -0.32 6.38 -8.10
CA PHE A 29 1.00 6.27 -8.72
C PHE A 29 1.70 7.63 -8.78
N GLY A 30 0.99 8.69 -9.24
CA GLY A 30 1.52 10.04 -9.31
C GLY A 30 1.91 10.60 -7.92
N VAL A 31 1.05 10.41 -6.92
CA VAL A 31 1.36 10.79 -5.52
C VAL A 31 2.61 10.07 -5.02
N SER A 32 2.81 8.81 -5.43
CA SER A 32 3.99 8.03 -5.03
C SER A 32 5.30 8.65 -5.51
N TYR A 33 5.32 9.35 -6.63
CA TYR A 33 6.51 10.05 -7.14
C TYR A 33 6.87 11.32 -6.35
N VAL A 34 5.90 11.90 -5.64
CA VAL A 34 6.13 13.11 -4.82
C VAL A 34 6.58 12.73 -3.40
N GLN A 35 6.42 11.46 -3.01
CA GLN A 35 6.87 10.97 -1.70
C GLN A 35 8.39 10.95 -1.62
N LYS A 36 8.92 11.34 -0.44
CA LYS A 36 10.36 11.27 -0.16
C LYS A 36 10.83 9.82 -0.23
N GLU A 37 11.97 9.62 -0.86
CA GLU A 37 12.65 8.33 -0.85
C GLU A 37 13.15 8.02 0.55
N LEU A 38 12.95 6.77 0.97
CA LEU A 38 13.49 6.24 2.22
C LEU A 38 14.28 4.97 1.91
N TYR A 39 15.50 4.96 2.36
CA TYR A 39 16.41 3.83 2.29
C TYR A 39 16.46 3.12 3.63
N GLN A 40 16.65 1.83 3.60
CA GLN A 40 16.78 0.99 4.78
C GLN A 40 18.07 0.20 4.71
N ALA A 41 18.87 0.28 5.77
CA ALA A 41 19.99 -0.61 6.02
C ALA A 41 19.63 -1.60 7.14
N VAL A 42 20.13 -2.83 7.03
CA VAL A 42 19.88 -3.90 7.99
C VAL A 42 21.19 -4.52 8.40
N VAL A 43 21.46 -4.53 9.70
CA VAL A 43 22.60 -5.23 10.31
C VAL A 43 22.07 -6.37 11.18
N GLU A 44 22.69 -7.51 11.08
CA GLU A 44 22.41 -8.67 11.93
C GLU A 44 23.57 -8.91 12.89
N VAL A 45 23.24 -8.94 14.17
CA VAL A 45 24.19 -9.24 15.24
C VAL A 45 23.84 -10.58 15.84
N SER A 46 24.74 -11.54 15.75
CA SER A 46 24.58 -12.89 16.32
C SER A 46 24.97 -12.88 17.80
N THR A 47 24.14 -13.51 18.63
CA THR A 47 24.32 -13.61 20.10
C THR A 47 24.27 -15.10 20.49
N VAL A 48 25.39 -15.80 20.33
CA VAL A 48 25.45 -17.25 20.53
C VAL A 48 26.07 -17.57 21.87
N PRO A 49 25.47 -18.47 22.68
CA PRO A 49 26.10 -18.99 23.91
C PRO A 49 27.43 -19.66 23.61
N ALA A 50 28.43 -19.47 24.47
CA ALA A 50 29.76 -20.05 24.29
C ALA A 50 29.78 -21.58 24.36
N ARG A 51 28.79 -22.17 25.04
CA ARG A 51 28.59 -23.62 25.07
C ARG A 51 27.16 -24.01 24.72
N PRO A 52 26.95 -25.19 24.10
CA PRO A 52 25.63 -25.71 23.79
C PRO A 52 24.96 -26.26 25.05
N ASP A 53 24.40 -25.38 25.87
CA ASP A 53 23.64 -25.73 27.08
C ASP A 53 22.23 -25.20 26.93
N TRP A 54 21.24 -26.05 27.22
CA TRP A 54 19.82 -25.70 27.08
C TRP A 54 19.43 -24.53 28.02
N GLY A 55 19.95 -24.50 29.24
CA GLY A 55 19.72 -23.44 30.21
C GLY A 55 20.29 -22.11 29.73
N LEU A 56 21.53 -22.13 29.26
CA LEU A 56 22.20 -20.94 28.71
C LEU A 56 21.53 -20.43 27.44
N GLY A 57 21.02 -21.34 26.59
CA GLY A 57 20.26 -21.00 25.40
C GLY A 57 18.95 -20.28 25.71
N ASN A 58 18.19 -20.73 26.72
CA ASN A 58 16.97 -20.04 27.15
C ASN A 58 17.29 -18.68 27.79
N THR A 59 18.28 -18.63 28.65
CA THR A 59 18.75 -17.35 29.25
C THR A 59 19.15 -16.35 28.17
N ALA A 60 19.87 -16.78 27.13
CA ALA A 60 20.22 -15.93 26.00
C ALA A 60 19.00 -15.35 25.28
N LYS A 61 17.95 -16.18 25.06
CA LYS A 61 16.70 -15.71 24.44
C LYS A 61 15.99 -14.64 25.28
N ASP A 62 15.92 -14.82 26.58
CA ASP A 62 15.30 -13.86 27.48
C ASP A 62 16.12 -12.55 27.56
N LEU A 63 17.46 -12.66 27.59
CA LEU A 63 18.35 -11.51 27.58
C LEU A 63 18.29 -10.72 26.26
N MET A 64 18.03 -11.35 25.13
CA MET A 64 17.94 -10.66 23.83
C MET A 64 16.87 -9.56 23.84
N ARG A 65 15.74 -9.74 24.53
CA ARG A 65 14.70 -8.71 24.68
C ARG A 65 15.21 -7.52 25.49
N ASN A 66 15.93 -7.78 26.58
CA ASN A 66 16.54 -6.73 27.41
C ASN A 66 17.62 -5.99 26.62
N PHE A 67 18.41 -6.70 25.82
CA PHE A 67 19.43 -6.10 24.98
C PHE A 67 18.84 -5.14 23.95
N THR A 68 17.74 -5.55 23.29
CA THR A 68 17.07 -4.67 22.33
C THR A 68 16.45 -3.43 22.99
N ALA A 69 15.90 -3.57 24.19
CA ALA A 69 15.36 -2.45 24.95
C ALA A 69 16.45 -1.45 25.34
N ASN A 70 17.62 -1.94 25.80
CA ASN A 70 18.75 -1.11 26.19
C ASN A 70 19.39 -0.39 24.99
N LEU A 71 19.42 -1.02 23.82
CA LEU A 71 19.91 -0.40 22.59
C LEU A 71 19.01 0.72 22.08
N LYS A 72 17.72 0.63 22.32
CA LYS A 72 16.74 1.62 21.84
C LYS A 72 16.54 2.74 22.85
N THR A 73 17.63 3.39 23.28
CA THR A 73 17.61 4.53 24.21
C THR A 73 18.22 5.78 23.58
N PRO A 74 17.77 6.98 23.99
CA PRO A 74 18.32 8.23 23.48
C PRO A 74 19.83 8.37 23.72
N GLU A 75 20.33 7.80 24.82
CA GLU A 75 21.73 7.82 25.18
C GLU A 75 22.59 7.01 24.18
N VAL A 76 22.12 5.82 23.80
CA VAL A 76 22.80 4.99 22.80
C VAL A 76 22.74 5.67 21.45
N ALA A 77 21.59 6.23 21.06
CA ALA A 77 21.46 6.97 19.82
C ALA A 77 22.39 8.18 19.76
N ALA A 78 22.54 8.92 20.85
CA ALA A 78 23.48 10.04 20.94
C ALA A 78 24.93 9.59 20.75
N ARG A 79 25.33 8.45 21.34
CA ARG A 79 26.69 7.90 21.14
C ARG A 79 26.92 7.46 19.68
N VAL A 80 25.90 6.83 19.05
CA VAL A 80 25.96 6.46 17.63
C VAL A 80 26.14 7.69 16.76
N ILE A 81 25.35 8.74 16.99
CA ILE A 81 25.43 10.02 16.27
C ILE A 81 26.81 10.63 16.41
N ALA A 82 27.34 10.71 17.63
CA ALA A 82 28.67 11.28 17.91
C ALA A 82 29.79 10.47 17.23
N ARG A 83 29.71 9.13 17.28
CA ARG A 83 30.71 8.22 16.70
C ARG A 83 30.72 8.28 15.18
N GLN A 84 29.55 8.29 14.57
CA GLN A 84 29.38 8.28 13.11
C GLN A 84 29.32 9.69 12.51
N GLN A 85 29.41 10.74 13.35
CA GLN A 85 29.36 12.16 12.96
C GLN A 85 28.10 12.49 12.14
N LEU A 86 26.95 11.95 12.56
CA LEU A 86 25.68 12.18 11.89
C LEU A 86 25.08 13.53 12.34
N ASP A 87 24.48 14.26 11.39
CA ASP A 87 23.77 15.51 11.65
C ASP A 87 22.28 15.25 11.84
N MET A 88 21.91 14.71 13.00
CA MET A 88 20.50 14.40 13.33
C MET A 88 20.27 14.38 14.83
N ASN A 89 18.97 14.46 15.21
CA ASN A 89 18.55 14.37 16.61
C ASN A 89 18.46 12.88 17.05
N PRO A 90 18.89 12.52 18.28
CA PRO A 90 18.75 11.16 18.80
C PRO A 90 17.34 10.59 18.76
N TYR A 91 16.32 11.42 19.00
CA TYR A 91 14.93 10.98 18.94
C TYR A 91 14.47 10.67 17.51
N ASP A 92 14.94 11.44 16.53
CA ASP A 92 14.63 11.20 15.10
C ASP A 92 15.30 9.90 14.63
N LEU A 93 16.55 9.66 15.05
CA LEU A 93 17.24 8.41 14.78
C LEU A 93 16.47 7.21 15.37
N LEU A 94 16.02 7.31 16.63
CA LEU A 94 15.25 6.24 17.26
C LEU A 94 13.90 5.99 16.64
N ALA A 95 13.20 7.04 16.18
CA ALA A 95 11.92 6.92 15.49
C ALA A 95 12.06 6.12 14.19
N ASN A 96 13.20 6.25 13.52
CA ASN A 96 13.53 5.58 12.28
C ASN A 96 14.30 4.26 12.47
N THR A 97 14.57 3.87 13.72
CA THR A 97 15.29 2.63 14.05
C THR A 97 14.35 1.58 14.61
N GLN A 98 14.43 0.39 14.04
CA GLN A 98 13.73 -0.80 14.50
C GLN A 98 14.74 -1.86 14.89
N ILE A 99 14.67 -2.33 16.15
CA ILE A 99 15.58 -3.35 16.68
C ILE A 99 14.72 -4.53 17.12
N GLU A 100 14.90 -5.69 16.50
CA GLU A 100 14.09 -6.88 16.72
C GLU A 100 14.98 -8.08 17.08
N PRO A 101 14.68 -8.79 18.19
CA PRO A 101 15.34 -10.03 18.51
C PRO A 101 14.69 -11.19 17.75
N ASP A 102 15.49 -12.00 17.08
CA ASP A 102 15.09 -13.29 16.52
C ASP A 102 15.65 -14.40 17.39
N SER A 103 14.84 -14.85 18.32
CA SER A 103 15.21 -15.92 19.28
C SER A 103 15.40 -17.29 18.63
N SER A 104 14.93 -17.50 17.41
CA SER A 104 15.10 -18.77 16.70
C SER A 104 16.51 -18.93 16.12
N THR A 105 17.11 -17.83 15.72
CA THR A 105 18.45 -17.76 15.10
C THR A 105 19.50 -17.14 16.03
N PHE A 106 19.14 -16.77 17.25
CA PHE A 106 19.98 -16.01 18.18
C PHE A 106 20.58 -14.75 17.54
N THR A 107 19.74 -14.01 16.81
CA THR A 107 20.16 -12.84 16.04
C THR A 107 19.33 -11.63 16.46
N ILE A 108 19.98 -10.49 16.60
CA ILE A 108 19.33 -9.18 16.75
C ILE A 108 19.42 -8.48 15.40
N LYS A 109 18.27 -8.12 14.82
CA LYS A 109 18.19 -7.35 13.59
C LYS A 109 18.03 -5.88 13.93
N ILE A 110 18.97 -5.07 13.45
CA ILE A 110 18.97 -3.62 13.60
C ILE A 110 18.66 -3.05 12.22
N GLN A 111 17.53 -2.37 12.09
CA GLN A 111 17.07 -1.76 10.84
C GLN A 111 16.99 -0.26 11.05
N VAL A 112 17.67 0.50 10.23
CA VAL A 112 17.61 1.96 10.25
C VAL A 112 17.13 2.45 8.91
N ARG A 113 16.24 3.44 8.93
CA ARG A 113 15.70 4.09 7.73
C ARG A 113 16.11 5.55 7.73
N ASP A 114 16.54 6.03 6.57
CA ASP A 114 16.84 7.43 6.37
C ASP A 114 16.59 7.83 4.91
N ALA A 115 16.52 9.14 4.67
CA ALA A 115 16.46 9.67 3.30
C ALA A 115 17.78 9.45 2.54
N ASP A 116 18.89 9.33 3.27
CA ASP A 116 20.20 8.97 2.74
C ASP A 116 20.57 7.53 3.13
N GLY A 117 20.83 6.69 2.12
CA GLY A 117 21.18 5.29 2.31
C GLY A 117 22.50 5.08 3.06
N GLU A 118 23.51 5.97 2.86
CA GLU A 118 24.77 5.89 3.60
C GLU A 118 24.59 6.27 5.06
N VAL A 119 23.77 7.27 5.38
CA VAL A 119 23.39 7.62 6.75
C VAL A 119 22.70 6.45 7.44
N ALA A 120 21.72 5.82 6.77
CA ALA A 120 21.04 4.63 7.29
C ALA A 120 22.03 3.50 7.59
N LYS A 121 22.99 3.25 6.69
CA LYS A 121 24.02 2.21 6.85
C LYS A 121 24.97 2.52 8.00
N LEU A 122 25.50 3.75 8.07
CA LEU A 122 26.39 4.17 9.15
C LEU A 122 25.71 4.10 10.51
N ALA A 123 24.45 4.54 10.59
CA ALA A 123 23.68 4.45 11.82
C ALA A 123 23.43 3.00 12.25
N ALA A 124 23.05 2.12 11.32
CA ALA A 124 22.83 0.71 11.61
C ALA A 124 24.11 0.02 12.12
N LEU A 125 25.25 0.27 11.47
CA LEU A 125 26.55 -0.23 11.92
C LEU A 125 26.96 0.39 13.27
N GLY A 126 26.67 1.67 13.49
CA GLY A 126 26.94 2.36 14.75
C GLY A 126 26.22 1.70 15.93
N PHE A 127 24.94 1.37 15.80
CA PHE A 127 24.19 0.62 16.82
C PHE A 127 24.76 -0.78 17.06
N ALA A 128 25.19 -1.47 16.00
CA ALA A 128 25.81 -2.78 16.13
C ALA A 128 27.16 -2.72 16.83
N ASP A 129 27.96 -1.69 16.56
CA ASP A 129 29.26 -1.48 17.20
C ASP A 129 29.11 -1.08 18.69
N GLU A 130 28.17 -0.21 19.04
CA GLU A 130 27.84 0.12 20.44
C GLU A 130 27.43 -1.13 21.22
N PHE A 131 26.58 -1.97 20.62
CA PHE A 131 26.17 -3.22 21.25
C PHE A 131 27.34 -4.18 21.45
N LEU A 132 28.17 -4.35 20.43
CA LEU A 132 29.34 -5.23 20.49
C LEU A 132 30.32 -4.77 21.58
N GLU A 133 30.60 -3.48 21.67
CA GLU A 133 31.52 -2.91 22.64
C GLU A 133 30.98 -3.08 24.07
N GLU A 134 29.73 -2.71 24.31
CA GLU A 134 29.09 -2.85 25.63
C GLU A 134 29.07 -4.31 26.09
N ARG A 135 28.73 -5.23 25.21
CA ARG A 135 28.67 -6.65 25.57
C ARG A 135 30.04 -7.26 25.73
N THR A 136 31.01 -6.89 24.92
CA THR A 136 32.39 -7.38 25.06
C THR A 136 32.98 -6.92 26.37
N ALA A 137 32.78 -5.67 26.78
CA ALA A 137 33.23 -5.13 28.07
C ALA A 137 32.57 -5.86 29.25
N TYR A 138 31.27 -6.12 29.17
CA TYR A 138 30.54 -6.84 30.22
C TYR A 138 31.01 -8.29 30.35
N TYR A 139 31.10 -9.02 29.25
CA TYR A 139 31.48 -10.44 29.26
C TYR A 139 32.99 -10.66 29.52
N ALA A 140 33.84 -9.64 29.35
CA ALA A 140 35.25 -9.76 29.69
C ALA A 140 35.49 -10.07 31.17
N GLN A 141 34.54 -9.69 32.03
CA GLN A 141 34.59 -9.88 33.47
C GLN A 141 34.05 -11.27 33.94
N LEU A 142 33.43 -12.05 33.03
CA LEU A 142 32.84 -13.34 33.31
C LEU A 142 33.75 -14.47 32.85
N ASP A 143 33.55 -15.68 33.42
CA ASP A 143 34.21 -16.91 32.97
C ASP A 143 33.87 -17.23 31.51
N LYS A 144 34.85 -17.75 30.78
CA LYS A 144 34.69 -18.04 29.34
C LYS A 144 33.52 -18.95 29.02
N SER A 145 33.19 -19.88 29.94
CA SER A 145 32.10 -20.86 29.78
C SER A 145 30.70 -20.22 29.88
N ASP A 146 30.58 -19.06 30.50
CA ASP A 146 29.29 -18.41 30.79
C ASP A 146 29.05 -17.18 29.91
N ARG A 147 29.95 -16.95 28.95
CA ARG A 147 29.86 -15.84 28.01
C ARG A 147 28.82 -16.10 26.91
N ILE A 148 28.17 -15.05 26.48
CA ILE A 148 27.44 -15.01 25.22
C ILE A 148 28.32 -14.30 24.21
N GLU A 149 28.72 -15.00 23.18
CA GLU A 149 29.48 -14.40 22.07
C GLU A 149 28.59 -13.50 21.24
N VAL A 150 29.03 -12.27 21.05
CA VAL A 150 28.35 -11.29 20.20
C VAL A 150 29.23 -11.00 18.99
N LYS A 151 28.68 -11.18 17.81
CA LYS A 151 29.40 -10.94 16.54
C LYS A 151 28.48 -10.26 15.54
N ILE A 152 28.98 -9.21 14.88
CA ILE A 152 28.32 -8.67 13.69
C ILE A 152 28.48 -9.69 12.56
N ARG A 153 27.36 -10.15 12.00
CA ARG A 153 27.37 -11.20 10.97
C ARG A 153 28.05 -10.74 9.70
N SER A 154 27.82 -9.51 9.27
CA SER A 154 28.52 -8.87 8.16
C SER A 154 28.64 -7.37 8.42
N ARG A 155 29.82 -6.80 8.18
CA ARG A 155 30.04 -5.36 8.16
C ARG A 155 29.84 -4.76 6.78
N ASP A 156 29.93 -5.60 5.74
CA ASP A 156 29.61 -5.21 4.39
C ASP A 156 28.11 -5.37 4.17
N ILE A 157 27.39 -4.32 4.52
CA ILE A 157 25.93 -4.23 4.35
C ILE A 157 25.62 -3.17 3.30
N GLY A 158 24.61 -3.49 2.49
CA GLY A 158 24.00 -2.53 1.58
C GLY A 158 22.82 -1.82 2.22
N TYR A 159 22.28 -0.87 1.50
CA TYR A 159 20.97 -0.29 1.76
C TYR A 159 20.05 -0.50 0.56
N SER A 160 18.75 -0.54 0.83
CA SER A 160 17.73 -0.71 -0.21
C SER A 160 16.64 0.34 -0.05
N GLN A 161 16.12 0.83 -1.17
CA GLN A 161 14.97 1.73 -1.15
C GLN A 161 13.73 0.95 -0.71
N VAL A 162 13.08 1.40 0.36
CA VAL A 162 11.87 0.78 0.91
C VAL A 162 10.61 1.58 0.65
N GLN A 163 10.74 2.87 0.38
CA GLN A 163 9.67 3.79 -0.03
C GLN A 163 10.19 4.77 -1.09
N PRO A 164 9.31 5.24 -1.98
CA PRO A 164 7.94 4.81 -2.21
C PRO A 164 7.86 3.43 -2.87
N LYS A 165 6.68 2.76 -2.76
CA LYS A 165 6.35 1.53 -3.49
C LYS A 165 5.28 1.83 -4.54
N PRO A 166 5.61 2.40 -5.70
CA PRO A 166 4.64 2.95 -6.65
C PRO A 166 3.63 1.91 -7.15
N LEU A 167 4.05 0.67 -7.37
CA LEU A 167 3.14 -0.41 -7.78
C LEU A 167 2.14 -0.80 -6.69
N LEU A 168 2.58 -0.86 -5.43
CA LEU A 168 1.70 -1.15 -4.30
C LEU A 168 0.69 -0.02 -4.09
N ASN A 169 1.17 1.23 -4.16
CA ASN A 169 0.33 2.42 -4.02
C ASN A 169 -0.69 2.51 -5.16
N ALA A 170 -0.29 2.23 -6.41
CA ALA A 170 -1.20 2.14 -7.56
C ALA A 170 -2.26 1.04 -7.37
N GLY A 171 -1.87 -0.14 -6.86
CA GLY A 171 -2.80 -1.21 -6.51
C GLY A 171 -3.84 -0.78 -5.46
N ALA A 172 -3.40 -0.12 -4.39
CA ALA A 172 -4.29 0.43 -3.36
C ALA A 172 -5.24 1.50 -3.95
N GLY A 173 -4.71 2.39 -4.81
CA GLY A 173 -5.50 3.38 -5.53
C GLY A 173 -6.54 2.75 -6.47
N ALA A 174 -6.19 1.66 -7.15
CA ALA A 174 -7.12 0.90 -7.99
C ALA A 174 -8.29 0.32 -7.17
N VAL A 175 -8.01 -0.25 -5.99
CA VAL A 175 -9.05 -0.80 -5.10
C VAL A 175 -9.96 0.32 -4.59
N LEU A 176 -9.42 1.46 -4.17
CA LEU A 176 -10.22 2.62 -3.77
C LEU A 176 -11.04 3.16 -4.93
N GLY A 177 -10.46 3.26 -6.12
CA GLY A 177 -11.16 3.63 -7.34
C GLY A 177 -12.31 2.69 -7.69
N LEU A 178 -12.13 1.38 -7.50
CA LEU A 178 -13.17 0.36 -7.67
C LEU A 178 -14.35 0.60 -6.73
N LEU A 179 -14.09 0.78 -5.44
CA LEU A 179 -15.13 1.04 -4.44
C LEU A 179 -15.90 2.32 -4.74
N LEU A 180 -15.18 3.41 -5.06
CA LEU A 180 -15.78 4.68 -5.45
C LEU A 180 -16.58 4.55 -6.75
N GLY A 181 -16.05 3.87 -7.75
CA GLY A 181 -16.73 3.64 -9.04
C GLY A 181 -18.05 2.85 -8.88
N ILE A 182 -18.05 1.81 -8.04
CA ILE A 182 -19.26 1.07 -7.71
C ILE A 182 -20.26 1.99 -6.98
N GLY A 183 -19.80 2.76 -5.99
CA GLY A 183 -20.63 3.73 -5.26
C GLY A 183 -21.29 4.74 -6.19
N VAL A 184 -20.53 5.31 -7.13
CA VAL A 184 -21.05 6.26 -8.12
C VAL A 184 -22.11 5.59 -9.03
N VAL A 185 -21.85 4.37 -9.52
CA VAL A 185 -22.81 3.64 -10.36
C VAL A 185 -24.10 3.34 -9.60
N LEU A 186 -24.01 2.94 -8.34
CA LEU A 186 -25.16 2.70 -7.48
C LEU A 186 -25.95 3.99 -7.23
N LEU A 187 -25.25 5.10 -6.90
CA LEU A 187 -25.87 6.41 -6.68
C LEU A 187 -26.61 6.89 -7.95
N LEU A 188 -25.95 6.82 -9.11
CA LEU A 188 -26.57 7.19 -10.37
C LEU A 188 -27.79 6.30 -10.70
N THR A 189 -27.74 5.02 -10.36
CA THR A 189 -28.85 4.10 -10.57
C THR A 189 -30.02 4.42 -9.63
N TRP A 190 -29.72 4.77 -8.38
CA TRP A 190 -30.72 5.18 -7.39
C TRP A 190 -31.40 6.50 -7.80
N LEU A 191 -30.63 7.51 -8.22
CA LEU A 191 -31.17 8.78 -8.72
C LEU A 191 -32.08 8.61 -9.97
N GLU A 192 -31.79 7.61 -10.81
CA GLU A 192 -32.61 7.32 -11.99
C GLU A 192 -33.84 6.46 -11.68
N ALA A 193 -33.87 5.78 -10.54
CA ALA A 193 -35.02 4.95 -10.13
C ALA A 193 -36.28 5.81 -9.90
N ASP A 194 -36.12 7.08 -9.54
CA ASP A 194 -37.23 8.03 -9.33
C ASP A 194 -37.81 8.60 -10.64
N LEU A 195 -37.16 8.35 -11.79
CA LEU A 195 -37.67 8.84 -13.08
C LEU A 195 -38.63 7.82 -13.69
N LEU A 196 -39.92 8.18 -13.72
CA LEU A 196 -40.99 7.39 -14.37
C LEU A 196 -40.78 7.36 -15.89
N ARG A 197 -40.00 6.40 -16.39
CA ARG A 197 -39.62 6.28 -17.82
C ARG A 197 -40.45 5.32 -18.60
N THR A 198 -41.36 4.57 -17.97
CA THR A 198 -42.22 3.57 -18.64
C THR A 198 -43.69 3.87 -18.39
N PRO A 199 -44.57 3.65 -19.39
CA PRO A 199 -46.00 3.84 -19.21
C PRO A 199 -46.53 3.07 -17.98
N ALA A 200 -46.07 1.86 -17.76
CA ALA A 200 -46.47 1.04 -16.61
C ALA A 200 -45.98 1.60 -15.23
N ALA A 201 -44.91 2.40 -15.19
CA ALA A 201 -44.47 3.08 -13.98
C ALA A 201 -45.32 4.34 -13.70
N VAL A 202 -45.73 5.04 -14.76
CA VAL A 202 -46.65 6.21 -14.68
C VAL A 202 -48.02 5.76 -14.22
N GLU A 203 -48.57 4.67 -14.77
CA GLU A 203 -49.85 4.10 -14.37
C GLU A 203 -49.88 3.71 -12.89
N ARG A 204 -48.82 3.07 -12.40
CA ARG A 204 -48.72 2.68 -11.00
C ARG A 204 -48.59 3.88 -10.04
N ALA A 205 -47.88 4.95 -10.46
CA ALA A 205 -47.65 6.13 -9.64
C ALA A 205 -48.88 7.06 -9.61
N LEU A 206 -49.63 7.18 -10.70
CA LEU A 206 -50.77 8.08 -10.81
C LEU A 206 -52.13 7.39 -10.64
N GLY A 207 -52.19 6.05 -10.67
CA GLY A 207 -53.44 5.30 -10.54
C GLY A 207 -54.43 5.44 -11.70
N VAL A 208 -53.96 5.99 -12.84
CA VAL A 208 -54.77 6.22 -14.04
C VAL A 208 -54.16 5.52 -15.25
N PRO A 209 -54.98 4.91 -16.16
CA PRO A 209 -54.43 4.23 -17.34
C PRO A 209 -53.81 5.22 -18.33
N VAL A 210 -52.63 4.86 -18.87
CA VAL A 210 -51.95 5.64 -19.92
C VAL A 210 -52.60 5.36 -21.27
N LEU A 211 -53.34 6.32 -21.83
CA LEU A 211 -54.09 6.21 -23.10
C LEU A 211 -53.19 6.19 -24.33
N GLY A 212 -51.93 6.60 -24.22
CA GLY A 212 -50.97 6.55 -25.33
C GLY A 212 -49.62 7.16 -25.01
N ALA A 213 -48.58 6.71 -25.70
CA ALA A 213 -47.23 7.27 -25.58
C ALA A 213 -46.84 7.89 -26.96
N ILE A 214 -46.38 9.12 -26.96
CA ILE A 214 -45.85 9.76 -28.16
C ILE A 214 -44.41 9.25 -28.39
N PRO A 215 -44.15 8.46 -29.46
CA PRO A 215 -42.81 7.98 -29.71
C PRO A 215 -41.87 9.15 -30.08
N ARG A 216 -40.66 9.17 -29.52
CA ARG A 216 -39.64 10.13 -29.97
C ARG A 216 -39.29 9.82 -31.42
N ALA A 217 -39.52 10.80 -32.32
CA ALA A 217 -39.09 10.70 -33.73
C ALA A 217 -37.53 10.58 -33.72
N GLY A 218 -37.05 9.37 -33.97
CA GLY A 218 -35.63 9.13 -34.16
C GLY A 218 -35.19 9.79 -35.47
N ARG A 219 -34.07 10.48 -35.49
CA ARG A 219 -33.45 11.12 -36.67
C ARG A 219 -33.34 10.21 -37.92
N ARG A 220 -33.58 8.90 -37.80
CA ARG A 220 -33.58 7.94 -38.92
C ARG A 220 -34.93 7.83 -39.67
N ALA A 221 -36.03 8.28 -39.08
CA ALA A 221 -37.34 8.20 -39.74
C ALA A 221 -37.54 9.29 -40.82
N ILE A 222 -36.83 10.39 -40.74
CA ILE A 222 -36.93 11.52 -41.68
C ILE A 222 -36.25 11.20 -43.03
N ALA A 223 -35.19 10.36 -43.01
CA ALA A 223 -34.47 9.99 -44.23
C ALA A 223 -35.16 8.93 -45.10
N GLN A 224 -36.20 8.24 -44.60
CA GLN A 224 -36.94 7.23 -45.36
C GLN A 224 -38.24 7.76 -45.99
N SER A 225 -38.80 8.89 -45.53
CA SER A 225 -39.98 9.50 -46.11
C SER A 225 -39.70 10.23 -47.43
N ASP A 226 -38.50 10.78 -47.62
CA ASP A 226 -38.13 11.51 -48.82
C ASP A 226 -37.80 10.61 -50.03
N VAL A 227 -37.56 9.32 -49.80
CA VAL A 227 -37.24 8.38 -50.89
C VAL A 227 -38.53 7.77 -51.50
N GLN A 228 -39.65 7.78 -50.79
CA GLN A 228 -40.89 7.18 -51.27
C GLN A 228 -41.80 8.15 -52.03
N THR A 229 -41.60 9.45 -51.92
CA THR A 229 -42.41 10.49 -52.61
C THR A 229 -41.91 10.83 -54.01
N GLY A 230 -40.72 10.35 -54.41
CA GLY A 230 -40.10 10.65 -55.70
C GLY A 230 -40.42 9.65 -56.84
N ARG A 231 -41.35 8.70 -56.61
CA ARG A 231 -41.60 7.58 -57.59
C ARG A 231 -43.02 7.50 -58.07
N ILE A 232 -43.71 8.62 -58.21
CA ILE A 232 -45.01 8.64 -58.90
C ILE A 232 -44.91 9.65 -60.04
N GLY A 233 -44.90 9.14 -61.29
CA GLY A 233 -45.17 9.97 -62.44
C GLY A 233 -44.23 9.84 -63.64
N ALA A 234 -44.29 8.78 -64.42
CA ALA A 234 -43.98 8.87 -65.84
C ALA A 234 -45.11 8.19 -66.63
N PRO A 235 -45.90 8.90 -67.43
CA PRO A 235 -46.90 8.28 -68.28
C PRO A 235 -46.23 7.64 -69.49
N LYS A 236 -46.63 6.40 -69.78
CA LYS A 236 -46.39 5.77 -71.08
C LYS A 236 -47.28 6.41 -72.13
N THR A 237 -46.72 7.02 -73.14
CA THR A 237 -47.37 7.34 -74.40
C THR A 237 -46.85 6.39 -75.48
N ALA A 238 -47.79 5.96 -76.30
CA ALA A 238 -47.84 5.01 -77.42
C ALA A 238 -46.65 5.02 -78.38
#